data_e60ddb925c3bcb18e68c7522f42a2d92
#
_entry.id   e60ddb925c3bcb18e68c7522f42a2d92
#
_cell.length_a   1.000
_cell.length_b   1.000
_cell.length_c   1.000
_cell.angle_alpha   90.00
_cell.angle_beta   90.00
_cell.angle_gamma   90.00
#
_symmetry.space_group_name_H-M   'P 1'
#
loop_
_entity.id
_entity.type
_entity.pdbx_description
1 polymer ?
#
loop_
_entity_poly.entity_id
_entity_poly.type
_entity_poly.pdbx_seq_one_letter_code
_entity_poly.pdbx_strand_id
1 'polypeptide(L)'
;RYHICHAWQAHGQPCPFAPDHWRQSRSTHPSAAAQVFAASLVQEQAMVLVQDLYERVREHPFWQGASPDELDTAFEAIEKLVTLKLHHLLFGACAHEQALDTRLQHRIACLQFLEAKHLDIDEEIVQRASFQSCLEVARQELCNMNNYKSPKDKVVCIYNCCKVASRVLTLTSENSQKKSTGADELLPLLILLLLQAKPAALHSNLSFISNCRHPSKLTGEQGYYLTNIMSAAEFLLTVCDERGVLGHADALSMDGALFTSQVLSRGLGFRV
;
A
#
# COMPACT_ATOMS: atom_id res chain seq x y z
N ARG A 1 23.87 -37.67 -20.20
CA ARG A 1 22.47 -37.91 -19.71
C ARG A 1 21.73 -36.62 -19.36
N TYR A 2 22.40 -35.60 -18.80
CA TYR A 2 21.78 -34.32 -18.47
C TYR A 2 21.30 -33.50 -19.68
N HIS A 3 22.07 -33.53 -20.79
CA HIS A 3 21.71 -32.78 -22.01
C HIS A 3 20.47 -33.34 -22.74
N ILE A 4 20.18 -34.63 -22.59
CA ILE A 4 19.01 -35.27 -23.22
C ILE A 4 17.73 -34.86 -22.52
N CYS A 5 17.74 -34.74 -21.18
CA CYS A 5 16.56 -34.29 -20.43
C CYS A 5 16.15 -32.85 -20.75
N HIS A 6 17.10 -31.93 -21.01
CA HIS A 6 16.81 -30.56 -21.41
C HIS A 6 16.16 -30.44 -22.79
N ALA A 7 16.55 -31.30 -23.74
CA ALA A 7 15.97 -31.33 -25.09
C ALA A 7 14.49 -31.78 -25.05
N TRP A 8 14.11 -32.71 -24.17
CA TRP A 8 12.73 -33.16 -23.97
C TRP A 8 11.87 -32.14 -23.28
N GLN A 9 12.41 -31.33 -22.36
CA GLN A 9 11.69 -30.22 -21.72
C GLN A 9 11.31 -29.11 -22.71
N ALA A 10 12.15 -28.83 -23.70
CA ALA A 10 11.89 -27.83 -24.73
C ALA A 10 10.67 -28.18 -25.61
N HIS A 11 10.30 -29.45 -25.69
CA HIS A 11 9.18 -29.95 -26.49
C HIS A 11 7.93 -30.31 -25.65
N GLY A 12 7.90 -29.95 -24.35
CA GLY A 12 6.76 -30.18 -23.49
C GLY A 12 6.44 -31.64 -23.14
N GLN A 13 7.34 -32.60 -23.51
CA GLN A 13 7.13 -34.03 -23.27
C GLN A 13 7.90 -34.53 -22.03
N PRO A 14 7.36 -35.48 -21.26
CA PRO A 14 8.06 -36.03 -20.10
C PRO A 14 9.22 -36.90 -20.55
N CYS A 15 10.44 -36.59 -20.08
CA CYS A 15 11.60 -37.43 -20.33
C CYS A 15 11.43 -38.80 -19.66
N PRO A 16 11.44 -39.93 -20.43
CA PRO A 16 11.25 -41.26 -19.87
C PRO A 16 12.41 -41.74 -18.96
N PHE A 17 13.55 -41.05 -19.01
CA PHE A 17 14.76 -41.37 -18.22
C PHE A 17 14.96 -40.43 -17.02
N ALA A 18 13.95 -39.57 -16.69
CA ALA A 18 14.05 -38.69 -15.54
C ALA A 18 13.91 -39.48 -14.23
N PRO A 19 14.79 -39.24 -13.24
CA PRO A 19 14.70 -39.87 -11.92
C PRO A 19 13.35 -39.61 -11.26
N ASP A 20 12.83 -40.53 -10.46
CA ASP A 20 11.48 -40.43 -9.84
C ASP A 20 11.27 -39.19 -8.99
N HIS A 21 12.29 -38.64 -8.34
CA HIS A 21 12.22 -37.37 -7.62
C HIS A 21 11.96 -36.14 -8.53
N TRP A 22 12.30 -36.23 -9.82
CA TRP A 22 12.01 -35.21 -10.84
C TRP A 22 10.57 -35.32 -11.37
N ARG A 23 9.98 -36.53 -11.30
CA ARG A 23 8.57 -36.73 -11.69
C ARG A 23 7.58 -36.25 -10.65
N GLN A 24 7.99 -36.21 -9.37
CA GLN A 24 7.14 -35.76 -8.26
C GLN A 24 7.15 -34.25 -8.06
N SER A 25 8.11 -33.50 -8.65
CA SER A 25 8.25 -32.05 -8.43
C SER A 25 7.52 -31.18 -9.46
N ARG A 26 6.57 -31.70 -10.21
CA ARG A 26 5.62 -30.85 -10.93
C ARG A 26 4.51 -30.42 -9.93
N SER A 27 4.82 -29.47 -9.09
CA SER A 27 3.73 -28.66 -8.53
C SER A 27 3.05 -27.99 -9.73
N THR A 28 1.80 -28.32 -9.95
CA THR A 28 0.94 -27.74 -11.00
C THR A 28 0.66 -26.26 -10.75
N HIS A 29 1.22 -25.71 -9.67
CA HIS A 29 1.08 -24.32 -9.31
C HIS A 29 2.31 -23.52 -9.78
N PRO A 30 2.09 -22.39 -10.48
CA PRO A 30 3.17 -21.49 -10.87
C PRO A 30 3.89 -21.00 -9.61
N SER A 31 5.21 -20.78 -9.71
CA SER A 31 5.99 -20.23 -8.59
C SER A 31 5.42 -18.89 -8.14
N ALA A 32 5.66 -18.51 -6.87
CA ALA A 32 5.21 -17.21 -6.36
C ALA A 32 5.68 -16.05 -7.26
N ALA A 33 6.91 -16.09 -7.74
CA ALA A 33 7.45 -15.10 -8.68
C ALA A 33 6.66 -15.05 -10.01
N ALA A 34 6.27 -16.22 -10.55
CA ALA A 34 5.47 -16.29 -11.77
C ALA A 34 4.05 -15.74 -11.55
N GLN A 35 3.46 -15.94 -10.38
CA GLN A 35 2.15 -15.38 -10.03
C GLN A 35 2.19 -13.85 -9.90
N VAL A 36 3.23 -13.31 -9.23
CA VAL A 36 3.44 -11.86 -9.12
C VAL A 36 3.62 -11.23 -10.50
N PHE A 37 4.48 -11.84 -11.34
CA PHE A 37 4.69 -11.36 -12.71
C PHE A 37 3.40 -11.39 -13.55
N ALA A 38 2.62 -12.47 -13.46
CA ALA A 38 1.35 -12.57 -14.17
C ALA A 38 0.35 -11.52 -13.69
N ALA A 39 0.26 -11.26 -12.38
CA ALA A 39 -0.63 -10.23 -11.83
C ALA A 39 -0.22 -8.82 -12.29
N SER A 40 1.08 -8.49 -12.25
CA SER A 40 1.56 -7.18 -12.71
C SER A 40 1.31 -6.99 -14.21
N LEU A 41 1.47 -8.04 -15.02
CA LEU A 41 1.17 -7.98 -16.45
C LEU A 41 -0.30 -7.71 -16.73
N VAL A 42 -1.22 -8.32 -15.97
CA VAL A 42 -2.66 -8.07 -16.11
C VAL A 42 -3.00 -6.61 -15.73
N GLN A 43 -2.40 -6.09 -14.67
CA GLN A 43 -2.56 -4.68 -14.27
C GLN A 43 -2.04 -3.73 -15.36
N GLU A 44 -0.86 -4.00 -15.89
CA GLU A 44 -0.26 -3.22 -16.99
C GLU A 44 -1.16 -3.24 -18.24
N GLN A 45 -1.64 -4.40 -18.67
CA GLN A 45 -2.55 -4.53 -19.81
C GLN A 45 -3.87 -3.78 -19.60
N ALA A 46 -4.39 -3.74 -18.37
CA ALA A 46 -5.59 -2.96 -18.06
C ALA A 46 -5.31 -1.44 -18.21
N MET A 47 -4.13 -0.96 -17.84
CA MET A 47 -3.77 0.44 -18.02
C MET A 47 -3.50 0.81 -19.49
N VAL A 48 -2.93 -0.11 -20.27
CA VAL A 48 -2.84 0.03 -21.73
C VAL A 48 -4.24 0.15 -22.35
N LEU A 49 -5.18 -0.69 -21.93
CA LEU A 49 -6.58 -0.60 -22.38
C LEU A 49 -7.22 0.74 -22.04
N VAL A 50 -6.97 1.27 -20.83
CA VAL A 50 -7.45 2.61 -20.42
C VAL A 50 -6.92 3.68 -21.39
N GLN A 51 -5.63 3.63 -21.71
CA GLN A 51 -5.00 4.58 -22.61
C GLN A 51 -5.55 4.47 -24.04
N ASP A 52 -5.69 3.25 -24.56
CA ASP A 52 -6.26 3.01 -25.90
C ASP A 52 -7.70 3.54 -26.03
N LEU A 53 -8.52 3.29 -25.01
CA LEU A 53 -9.90 3.78 -24.97
C LEU A 53 -9.94 5.31 -24.90
N TYR A 54 -9.05 5.93 -24.12
CA TYR A 54 -8.96 7.37 -24.01
C TYR A 54 -8.55 8.01 -25.33
N GLU A 55 -7.55 7.46 -26.04
CA GLU A 55 -7.14 7.96 -27.34
C GLU A 55 -8.29 7.90 -28.37
N ARG A 56 -9.04 6.80 -28.39
CA ARG A 56 -10.24 6.67 -29.26
C ARG A 56 -11.32 7.71 -28.93
N VAL A 57 -11.52 7.98 -27.63
CA VAL A 57 -12.48 9.02 -27.19
C VAL A 57 -11.99 10.40 -27.66
N ARG A 58 -10.73 10.71 -27.45
CA ARG A 58 -10.13 11.99 -27.82
C ARG A 58 -10.22 12.26 -29.33
N GLU A 59 -10.05 11.23 -30.17
CA GLU A 59 -10.11 11.31 -31.62
C GLU A 59 -11.55 11.33 -32.18
N HIS A 60 -12.52 10.97 -31.39
CA HIS A 60 -13.90 10.87 -31.85
C HIS A 60 -14.50 12.26 -32.14
N PRO A 61 -15.22 12.46 -33.26
CA PRO A 61 -15.78 13.75 -33.64
C PRO A 61 -16.59 14.48 -32.59
N PHE A 62 -17.30 13.72 -31.73
CA PHE A 62 -18.09 14.28 -30.63
C PHE A 62 -17.25 15.07 -29.62
N TRP A 63 -15.96 14.71 -29.46
CA TRP A 63 -15.04 15.35 -28.51
C TRP A 63 -14.15 16.40 -29.16
N GLN A 64 -14.37 16.71 -30.45
CA GLN A 64 -13.67 17.79 -31.12
C GLN A 64 -14.06 19.16 -30.52
N GLY A 65 -13.08 19.84 -29.93
CA GLY A 65 -13.31 21.11 -29.23
C GLY A 65 -13.56 20.96 -27.73
N ALA A 66 -13.52 19.75 -27.18
CA ALA A 66 -13.58 19.54 -25.74
C ALA A 66 -12.39 20.23 -25.04
N SER A 67 -12.67 20.84 -23.90
CA SER A 67 -11.65 21.45 -23.04
C SER A 67 -10.73 20.40 -22.40
N PRO A 68 -9.53 20.79 -21.96
CA PRO A 68 -8.65 19.88 -21.19
C PRO A 68 -9.33 19.25 -19.98
N ASP A 69 -10.18 19.99 -19.27
CA ASP A 69 -10.89 19.50 -18.08
C ASP A 69 -11.96 18.45 -18.43
N GLU A 70 -12.64 18.61 -19.57
CA GLU A 70 -13.60 17.61 -20.07
C GLU A 70 -12.88 16.33 -20.48
N LEU A 71 -11.75 16.45 -21.17
CA LEU A 71 -10.92 15.30 -21.57
C LEU A 71 -10.33 14.60 -20.33
N ASP A 72 -9.93 15.36 -19.32
CA ASP A 72 -9.47 14.81 -18.05
C ASP A 72 -10.57 14.03 -17.32
N THR A 73 -11.77 14.58 -17.32
CA THR A 73 -12.96 13.91 -16.76
C THR A 73 -13.30 12.63 -17.52
N ALA A 74 -13.17 12.63 -18.85
CA ALA A 74 -13.36 11.45 -19.68
C ALA A 74 -12.33 10.36 -19.36
N PHE A 75 -11.04 10.73 -19.21
CA PHE A 75 -9.99 9.80 -18.79
C PHE A 75 -10.32 9.15 -17.45
N GLU A 76 -10.69 9.94 -16.45
CA GLU A 76 -11.09 9.47 -15.13
C GLU A 76 -12.28 8.50 -15.18
N ALA A 77 -13.25 8.77 -16.04
CA ALA A 77 -14.42 7.90 -16.22
C ALA A 77 -14.04 6.56 -16.88
N ILE A 78 -13.14 6.58 -17.87
CA ILE A 78 -12.63 5.38 -18.54
C ILE A 78 -11.82 4.54 -17.56
N GLU A 79 -10.88 5.13 -16.82
CA GLU A 79 -10.09 4.44 -15.79
C GLU A 79 -11.01 3.78 -14.77
N LYS A 80 -12.01 4.53 -14.27
CA LYS A 80 -12.99 4.00 -13.33
C LYS A 80 -13.79 2.84 -13.92
N LEU A 81 -14.26 2.94 -15.16
CA LEU A 81 -15.03 1.90 -15.83
C LEU A 81 -14.21 0.61 -15.97
N VAL A 82 -13.00 0.70 -16.51
CA VAL A 82 -12.10 -0.45 -16.74
C VAL A 82 -11.76 -1.11 -15.41
N THR A 83 -11.32 -0.33 -14.42
CA THR A 83 -10.91 -0.87 -13.12
C THR A 83 -12.08 -1.48 -12.35
N LEU A 84 -13.29 -0.94 -12.46
CA LEU A 84 -14.49 -1.55 -11.88
C LEU A 84 -14.84 -2.90 -12.53
N LYS A 85 -14.78 -2.98 -13.86
CA LYS A 85 -15.11 -4.19 -14.60
C LYS A 85 -14.10 -5.30 -14.37
N LEU A 86 -12.82 -4.95 -14.28
CA LEU A 86 -11.73 -5.90 -14.12
C LEU A 86 -11.27 -6.06 -12.66
N HIS A 87 -11.97 -5.48 -11.70
CA HIS A 87 -11.55 -5.45 -10.30
C HIS A 87 -11.15 -6.83 -9.75
N HIS A 88 -11.90 -7.87 -10.09
CA HIS A 88 -11.64 -9.25 -9.65
C HIS A 88 -10.33 -9.85 -10.21
N LEU A 89 -9.80 -9.27 -11.29
CA LEU A 89 -8.51 -9.65 -11.88
C LEU A 89 -7.34 -8.76 -11.41
N LEU A 90 -7.66 -7.55 -10.96
CA LEU A 90 -6.67 -6.51 -10.66
C LEU A 90 -6.37 -6.38 -9.16
N PHE A 91 -7.33 -6.70 -8.30
CA PHE A 91 -7.22 -6.47 -6.85
C PHE A 91 -7.01 -7.78 -6.09
N GLY A 92 -5.87 -7.88 -5.36
CA GLY A 92 -5.58 -9.06 -4.54
C GLY A 92 -5.54 -10.38 -5.33
N ALA A 93 -5.23 -10.30 -6.62
CA ALA A 93 -5.38 -11.41 -7.55
C ALA A 93 -4.29 -12.49 -7.38
N CYS A 94 -3.18 -12.20 -6.70
CA CYS A 94 -2.13 -13.18 -6.49
C CYS A 94 -1.97 -13.56 -5.01
N ALA A 95 -1.59 -14.82 -4.78
CA ALA A 95 -1.37 -15.35 -3.43
C ALA A 95 -0.27 -14.58 -2.68
N HIS A 96 0.68 -13.98 -3.39
CA HIS A 96 1.74 -13.17 -2.79
C HIS A 96 1.20 -11.90 -2.14
N GLU A 97 0.32 -11.14 -2.82
CA GLU A 97 -0.32 -9.94 -2.25
C GLU A 97 -1.14 -10.29 -1.01
N GLN A 98 -1.90 -11.39 -1.08
CA GLN A 98 -2.69 -11.90 0.06
C GLN A 98 -1.79 -12.31 1.23
N ALA A 99 -0.63 -12.91 0.97
CA ALA A 99 0.36 -13.25 1.99
C ALA A 99 0.96 -11.99 2.64
N LEU A 100 1.23 -10.93 1.87
CA LEU A 100 1.69 -9.64 2.40
C LEU A 100 0.61 -8.95 3.24
N ASP A 101 -0.65 -8.99 2.82
CA ASP A 101 -1.77 -8.50 3.64
C ASP A 101 -1.85 -9.25 4.98
N THR A 102 -1.76 -10.59 4.93
CA THR A 102 -1.79 -11.43 6.14
C THR A 102 -0.61 -11.10 7.05
N ARG A 103 0.59 -10.95 6.48
CA ARG A 103 1.78 -10.57 7.23
C ARG A 103 1.63 -9.19 7.88
N LEU A 104 1.11 -8.20 7.14
CA LEU A 104 0.89 -6.86 7.65
C LEU A 104 -0.15 -6.84 8.77
N GLN A 105 -1.26 -7.57 8.62
CA GLN A 105 -2.27 -7.72 9.67
C GLN A 105 -1.68 -8.37 10.94
N HIS A 106 -0.88 -9.42 10.77
CA HIS A 106 -0.18 -10.05 11.89
C HIS A 106 0.78 -9.08 12.59
N ARG A 107 1.55 -8.29 11.82
CA ARG A 107 2.46 -7.26 12.36
C ARG A 107 1.70 -6.19 13.13
N ILE A 108 0.62 -5.66 12.57
CA ILE A 108 -0.26 -4.71 13.25
C ILE A 108 -0.78 -5.30 14.58
N ALA A 109 -1.17 -6.59 14.60
CA ALA A 109 -1.62 -7.26 15.82
C ALA A 109 -0.51 -7.37 16.86
N CYS A 110 0.71 -7.73 16.46
CA CYS A 110 1.87 -7.83 17.36
C CYS A 110 2.30 -6.47 17.92
N LEU A 111 2.12 -5.38 17.15
CA LEU A 111 2.57 -4.04 17.52
C LEU A 111 1.51 -3.21 18.26
N GLN A 112 0.42 -3.82 18.73
CA GLN A 112 -0.66 -3.12 19.46
C GLN A 112 -0.22 -2.49 20.79
N PHE A 113 0.93 -2.86 21.33
CA PHE A 113 1.53 -2.24 22.50
C PHE A 113 2.14 -0.85 22.24
N LEU A 114 2.31 -0.47 20.96
CA LEU A 114 2.83 0.84 20.59
C LEU A 114 1.80 1.93 20.89
N GLU A 115 2.19 2.85 21.73
CA GLU A 115 1.45 4.04 22.13
C GLU A 115 2.07 5.29 21.50
N ALA A 116 1.40 6.43 21.63
CA ALA A 116 1.87 7.72 21.12
C ALA A 116 3.29 8.07 21.57
N LYS A 117 3.61 7.83 22.84
CA LYS A 117 4.95 8.09 23.40
C LYS A 117 6.08 7.32 22.71
N HIS A 118 5.82 6.11 22.22
CA HIS A 118 6.79 5.27 21.52
C HIS A 118 7.09 5.78 20.10
N LEU A 119 6.23 6.65 19.59
CA LEU A 119 6.32 7.26 18.26
C LEU A 119 6.69 8.76 18.34
N ASP A 120 7.16 9.23 19.50
CA ASP A 120 7.50 10.63 19.77
C ASP A 120 6.33 11.62 19.56
N ILE A 121 5.10 11.11 19.76
CA ILE A 121 3.87 11.91 19.71
C ILE A 121 3.51 12.29 21.14
N ASP A 122 3.23 13.58 21.37
CA ASP A 122 2.86 14.11 22.68
C ASP A 122 1.53 13.49 23.17
N GLU A 123 1.60 12.77 24.29
CA GLU A 123 0.43 12.09 24.88
C GLU A 123 -0.66 13.07 25.34
N GLU A 124 -0.29 14.25 25.83
CA GLU A 124 -1.28 15.27 26.25
C GLU A 124 -2.12 15.74 25.06
N ILE A 125 -1.50 15.85 23.89
CA ILE A 125 -2.18 16.22 22.66
C ILE A 125 -3.11 15.09 22.22
N VAL A 126 -2.64 13.86 22.24
CA VAL A 126 -3.41 12.69 21.81
C VAL A 126 -4.63 12.46 22.70
N GLN A 127 -4.55 12.75 24.00
CA GLN A 127 -5.66 12.58 24.93
C GLN A 127 -6.77 13.62 24.81
N ARG A 128 -6.55 14.71 24.06
CA ARG A 128 -7.59 15.74 23.86
C ARG A 128 -8.76 15.17 23.07
N ALA A 129 -9.98 15.38 23.53
CA ALA A 129 -11.21 14.88 22.90
C ALA A 129 -11.34 15.31 21.43
N SER A 130 -10.94 16.55 21.10
CA SER A 130 -10.95 17.07 19.73
C SER A 130 -9.96 16.31 18.83
N PHE A 131 -8.77 16.00 19.34
CA PHE A 131 -7.78 15.20 18.63
C PHE A 131 -8.29 13.78 18.37
N GLN A 132 -8.85 13.13 19.39
CA GLN A 132 -9.41 11.79 19.27
C GLN A 132 -10.57 11.71 18.27
N SER A 133 -11.45 12.74 18.25
CA SER A 133 -12.53 12.81 17.27
C SER A 133 -12.00 12.90 15.82
N CYS A 134 -10.95 13.67 15.59
CA CYS A 134 -10.30 13.76 14.28
C CYS A 134 -9.61 12.45 13.90
N LEU A 135 -8.92 11.79 14.84
CA LEU A 135 -8.30 10.48 14.58
C LEU A 135 -9.36 9.44 14.24
N GLU A 136 -10.54 9.49 14.86
CA GLU A 136 -11.63 8.58 14.53
C GLU A 136 -12.10 8.76 13.08
N VAL A 137 -12.27 10.01 12.62
CA VAL A 137 -12.59 10.30 11.22
C VAL A 137 -11.49 9.76 10.28
N ALA A 138 -10.23 10.00 10.61
CA ALA A 138 -9.11 9.52 9.81
C ALA A 138 -9.06 7.97 9.75
N ARG A 139 -9.34 7.28 10.85
CA ARG A 139 -9.43 5.80 10.90
C ARG A 139 -10.56 5.27 10.03
N GLN A 140 -11.73 5.92 10.08
CA GLN A 140 -12.88 5.53 9.26
C GLN A 140 -12.57 5.67 7.78
N GLU A 141 -11.89 6.75 7.37
CA GLU A 141 -11.48 6.93 5.97
C GLU A 141 -10.54 5.80 5.50
N LEU A 142 -9.56 5.39 6.32
CA LEU A 142 -8.68 4.25 5.99
C LEU A 142 -9.47 2.94 5.83
N CYS A 143 -10.44 2.67 6.71
CA CYS A 143 -11.27 1.48 6.62
C CYS A 143 -12.22 1.52 5.41
N ASN A 144 -12.72 2.71 5.05
CA ASN A 144 -13.61 2.92 3.92
C ASN A 144 -12.98 2.57 2.56
N MET A 145 -11.65 2.54 2.45
CA MET A 145 -10.97 2.10 1.22
C MET A 145 -11.52 0.78 0.67
N ASN A 146 -11.89 -0.15 1.55
CA ASN A 146 -12.38 -1.47 1.15
C ASN A 146 -13.79 -1.45 0.58
N ASN A 147 -14.55 -0.37 0.77
CA ASN A 147 -15.89 -0.19 0.21
C ASN A 147 -15.84 0.26 -1.26
N TYR A 148 -14.69 0.72 -1.74
CA TYR A 148 -14.52 1.22 -3.10
C TYR A 148 -13.73 0.24 -3.96
N LYS A 149 -14.09 0.16 -5.24
CA LYS A 149 -13.43 -0.69 -6.25
C LYS A 149 -12.60 0.10 -7.27
N SER A 150 -12.69 1.43 -7.25
CA SER A 150 -11.93 2.29 -8.16
C SER A 150 -10.65 2.75 -7.46
N PRO A 151 -9.49 2.77 -8.12
CA PRO A 151 -8.25 3.27 -7.53
C PRO A 151 -8.36 4.76 -7.16
N LYS A 152 -9.09 5.57 -7.94
CA LYS A 152 -9.38 6.98 -7.63
C LYS A 152 -10.08 7.12 -6.28
N ASP A 153 -11.18 6.39 -6.08
CA ASP A 153 -11.97 6.51 -4.86
C ASP A 153 -11.17 6.05 -3.62
N LYS A 154 -10.30 5.05 -3.78
CA LYS A 154 -9.36 4.62 -2.71
C LYS A 154 -8.32 5.68 -2.38
N VAL A 155 -7.77 6.38 -3.39
CA VAL A 155 -6.84 7.51 -3.17
C VAL A 155 -7.53 8.63 -2.41
N VAL A 156 -8.80 8.91 -2.69
CA VAL A 156 -9.58 9.92 -1.95
C VAL A 156 -9.68 9.58 -0.47
N CYS A 157 -9.88 8.30 -0.10
CA CYS A 157 -9.87 7.87 1.30
C CYS A 157 -8.52 8.13 1.97
N ILE A 158 -7.41 7.80 1.30
CA ILE A 158 -6.06 8.08 1.80
C ILE A 158 -5.85 9.60 1.95
N TYR A 159 -6.23 10.36 0.94
CA TYR A 159 -6.14 11.82 0.95
C TYR A 159 -6.90 12.42 2.13
N ASN A 160 -8.15 12.03 2.33
CA ASN A 160 -8.98 12.51 3.43
C ASN A 160 -8.37 12.17 4.79
N CYS A 161 -7.91 10.93 4.98
CA CYS A 161 -7.23 10.50 6.19
C CYS A 161 -6.01 11.38 6.49
N CYS A 162 -5.10 11.52 5.53
CA CYS A 162 -3.86 12.28 5.71
C CYS A 162 -4.13 13.78 5.86
N LYS A 163 -5.14 14.32 5.18
CA LYS A 163 -5.54 15.73 5.30
C LYS A 163 -6.04 16.04 6.70
N VAL A 164 -6.86 15.16 7.28
CA VAL A 164 -7.31 15.29 8.67
C VAL A 164 -6.11 15.20 9.62
N ALA A 165 -5.22 14.20 9.44
CA ALA A 165 -4.02 14.04 10.26
C ALA A 165 -3.10 15.27 10.20
N SER A 166 -2.80 15.78 9.02
CA SER A 166 -1.98 16.99 8.83
C SER A 166 -2.60 18.23 9.48
N ARG A 167 -3.93 18.40 9.34
CA ARG A 167 -4.62 19.54 9.94
C ARG A 167 -4.56 19.51 11.47
N VAL A 168 -4.69 18.33 12.06
CA VAL A 168 -4.59 18.17 13.51
C VAL A 168 -3.20 18.53 14.00
N LEU A 169 -2.14 18.10 13.31
CA LEU A 169 -0.76 18.47 13.64
C LEU A 169 -0.53 19.98 13.54
N THR A 170 -1.04 20.63 12.51
CA THR A 170 -0.93 22.09 12.37
C THR A 170 -1.58 22.83 13.53
N LEU A 171 -2.82 22.45 13.91
CA LEU A 171 -3.54 23.08 15.02
C LEU A 171 -2.86 22.85 16.38
N THR A 172 -2.13 21.76 16.54
CA THR A 172 -1.39 21.48 17.79
C THR A 172 -0.06 22.21 17.83
N SER A 173 0.62 22.40 16.71
CA SER A 173 1.89 23.13 16.61
C SER A 173 1.71 24.64 16.80
N GLU A 174 0.58 25.23 16.38
CA GLU A 174 0.26 26.65 16.63
C GLU A 174 0.16 26.98 18.12
N ASN A 175 -0.22 26.00 18.94
CA ASN A 175 -0.35 26.13 20.40
C ASN A 175 0.93 25.76 21.17
N SER A 176 1.94 25.21 20.52
CA SER A 176 3.22 24.83 21.11
C SER A 176 4.34 25.66 20.50
N GLN A 177 5.28 26.15 21.32
CA GLN A 177 6.47 26.92 20.86
C GLN A 177 7.46 26.07 20.02
N LYS A 178 7.14 24.82 19.71
CA LYS A 178 7.94 23.94 18.84
C LYS A 178 7.64 24.25 17.37
N LYS A 179 8.60 24.85 16.69
CA LYS A 179 8.62 25.15 15.27
C LYS A 179 9.01 23.92 14.41
N SER A 180 8.39 22.78 14.56
CA SER A 180 8.58 21.69 13.61
C SER A 180 7.22 21.27 13.04
N THR A 181 6.81 21.91 11.97
CA THR A 181 5.66 21.52 11.16
C THR A 181 6.21 20.94 9.86
N GLY A 182 6.33 19.64 9.78
CA GLY A 182 6.90 18.99 8.61
C GLY A 182 6.44 17.56 8.43
N ALA A 183 6.91 16.95 7.35
CA ALA A 183 6.75 15.53 7.05
C ALA A 183 7.17 14.62 8.22
N ASP A 184 8.09 15.07 9.06
CA ASP A 184 8.64 14.30 10.18
C ASP A 184 7.61 13.99 11.27
N GLU A 185 6.58 14.83 11.45
CA GLU A 185 5.50 14.60 12.42
C GLU A 185 4.33 13.79 11.84
N LEU A 186 4.14 13.83 10.52
CA LEU A 186 3.03 13.14 9.87
C LEU A 186 3.22 11.63 9.86
N LEU A 187 4.41 11.14 9.54
CA LEU A 187 4.69 9.70 9.44
C LEU A 187 4.44 8.95 10.76
N PRO A 188 4.92 9.40 11.93
CA PRO A 188 4.58 8.79 13.22
C PRO A 188 3.06 8.72 13.48
N LEU A 189 2.34 9.80 13.16
CA LEU A 189 0.88 9.82 13.33
C LEU A 189 0.17 8.84 12.39
N LEU A 190 0.64 8.69 11.15
CA LEU A 190 0.09 7.71 10.21
C LEU A 190 0.36 6.26 10.66
N ILE A 191 1.53 5.99 11.25
CA ILE A 191 1.84 4.69 11.86
C ILE A 191 0.85 4.40 12.99
N LEU A 192 0.62 5.36 13.90
CA LEU A 192 -0.37 5.22 14.98
C LEU A 192 -1.79 4.97 14.43
N LEU A 193 -2.18 5.73 13.39
CA LEU A 193 -3.47 5.56 12.74
C LEU A 193 -3.63 4.16 12.11
N LEU A 194 -2.62 3.63 11.43
CA LEU A 194 -2.66 2.29 10.85
C LEU A 194 -2.76 1.21 11.94
N LEU A 195 -2.02 1.37 13.05
CA LEU A 195 -2.10 0.44 14.20
C LEU A 195 -3.50 0.43 14.81
N GLN A 196 -4.15 1.58 14.93
CA GLN A 196 -5.48 1.72 15.51
C GLN A 196 -6.60 1.31 14.55
N ALA A 197 -6.52 1.71 13.28
CA ALA A 197 -7.52 1.42 12.26
C ALA A 197 -7.54 -0.04 11.82
N LYS A 198 -6.38 -0.70 11.78
CA LYS A 198 -6.21 -2.09 11.30
C LYS A 198 -6.88 -2.35 9.96
N PRO A 199 -6.65 -1.50 8.94
CA PRO A 199 -7.38 -1.59 7.69
C PRO A 199 -7.11 -2.93 7.02
N ALA A 200 -8.16 -3.67 6.67
CA ALA A 200 -8.03 -4.95 5.97
C ALA A 200 -7.45 -4.74 4.57
N ALA A 201 -6.69 -5.73 4.07
CA ALA A 201 -6.12 -5.74 2.72
C ALA A 201 -5.33 -4.44 2.37
N LEU A 202 -4.61 -3.86 3.35
CA LEU A 202 -3.91 -2.59 3.17
C LEU A 202 -2.87 -2.68 2.06
N HIS A 203 -2.04 -3.74 2.05
CA HIS A 203 -1.03 -3.94 1.01
C HIS A 203 -1.67 -4.04 -0.39
N SER A 204 -2.70 -4.88 -0.54
CA SER A 204 -3.43 -5.02 -1.80
C SER A 204 -4.08 -3.71 -2.26
N ASN A 205 -4.61 -2.89 -1.34
CA ASN A 205 -5.14 -1.56 -1.67
C ASN A 205 -4.06 -0.64 -2.21
N LEU A 206 -2.90 -0.56 -1.55
CA LEU A 206 -1.78 0.29 -1.97
C LEU A 206 -1.19 -0.16 -3.30
N SER A 207 -0.98 -1.48 -3.48
CA SER A 207 -0.52 -2.08 -4.74
C SER A 207 -1.50 -1.78 -5.89
N PHE A 208 -2.80 -1.98 -5.68
CA PHE A 208 -3.83 -1.69 -6.67
C PHE A 208 -3.86 -0.21 -7.07
N ILE A 209 -3.76 0.71 -6.13
CA ILE A 209 -3.67 2.15 -6.42
C ILE A 209 -2.43 2.43 -7.28
N SER A 210 -1.26 1.95 -6.84
CA SER A 210 0.01 2.24 -7.49
C SER A 210 0.08 1.70 -8.93
N ASN A 211 -0.55 0.55 -9.19
CA ASN A 211 -0.47 -0.13 -10.48
C ASN A 211 -1.65 0.18 -11.41
N CYS A 212 -2.80 0.59 -10.87
CA CYS A 212 -4.04 0.79 -11.65
C CYS A 212 -4.51 2.25 -11.68
N ARG A 213 -3.74 3.20 -11.12
CA ARG A 213 -3.97 4.63 -11.27
C ARG A 213 -2.90 5.22 -12.18
N HIS A 214 -3.30 6.06 -13.12
CA HIS A 214 -2.32 6.68 -14.03
C HIS A 214 -1.34 7.56 -13.23
N PRO A 215 -0.02 7.49 -13.49
CA PRO A 215 1.00 8.21 -12.72
C PRO A 215 0.77 9.72 -12.65
N SER A 216 0.28 10.36 -13.74
CA SER A 216 -0.03 11.80 -13.73
C SER A 216 -1.10 12.19 -12.71
N LYS A 217 -1.90 11.24 -12.24
CA LYS A 217 -2.96 11.42 -11.24
C LYS A 217 -2.49 11.15 -9.81
N LEU A 218 -1.26 10.66 -9.65
CA LEU A 218 -0.60 10.43 -8.37
C LEU A 218 0.48 11.49 -8.12
N THR A 219 0.23 12.72 -8.54
CA THR A 219 1.12 13.87 -8.36
C THR A 219 0.60 14.82 -7.28
N GLY A 220 1.43 15.78 -6.88
CA GLY A 220 1.05 16.78 -5.89
C GLY A 220 0.71 16.20 -4.54
N GLU A 221 -0.30 16.75 -3.88
CA GLU A 221 -0.69 16.40 -2.51
C GLU A 221 -1.20 14.94 -2.38
N GLN A 222 -1.90 14.44 -3.39
CA GLN A 222 -2.39 13.05 -3.39
C GLN A 222 -1.23 12.04 -3.45
N GLY A 223 -0.26 12.27 -4.34
CA GLY A 223 0.93 11.42 -4.42
C GLY A 223 1.78 11.47 -3.16
N TYR A 224 1.95 12.66 -2.59
CA TYR A 224 2.64 12.85 -1.32
C TYR A 224 2.00 12.03 -0.18
N TYR A 225 0.69 12.11 -0.02
CA TYR A 225 0.00 11.35 1.03
C TYR A 225 -0.01 9.85 0.77
N LEU A 226 -0.15 9.42 -0.47
CA LEU A 226 -0.02 8.00 -0.83
C LEU A 226 1.36 7.46 -0.44
N THR A 227 2.44 8.19 -0.76
CA THR A 227 3.80 7.81 -0.41
C THR A 227 3.98 7.71 1.10
N ASN A 228 3.43 8.66 1.88
CA ASN A 228 3.51 8.61 3.35
C ASN A 228 2.78 7.39 3.93
N ILE A 229 1.59 7.04 3.45
CA ILE A 229 0.88 5.83 3.89
C ILE A 229 1.66 4.56 3.50
N MET A 230 2.25 4.52 2.29
CA MET A 230 3.10 3.40 1.87
C MET A 230 4.33 3.26 2.78
N SER A 231 4.97 4.37 3.12
CA SER A 231 6.11 4.39 4.05
C SER A 231 5.72 3.92 5.46
N ALA A 232 4.54 4.33 5.95
CA ALA A 232 4.02 3.87 7.23
C ALA A 232 3.71 2.36 7.23
N ALA A 233 3.14 1.84 6.14
CA ALA A 233 2.87 0.41 5.99
C ALA A 233 4.17 -0.41 5.89
N GLU A 234 5.16 0.07 5.15
CA GLU A 234 6.48 -0.57 5.03
C GLU A 234 7.23 -0.57 6.37
N PHE A 235 7.16 0.53 7.12
CA PHE A 235 7.68 0.57 8.48
C PHE A 235 7.10 -0.55 9.34
N LEU A 236 5.78 -0.74 9.34
CA LEU A 236 5.11 -1.80 10.11
C LEU A 236 5.54 -3.21 9.67
N LEU A 237 5.87 -3.40 8.39
CA LEU A 237 6.38 -4.67 7.88
C LEU A 237 7.83 -4.95 8.30
N THR A 238 8.67 -3.92 8.39
CA THR A 238 10.12 -4.07 8.51
C THR A 238 10.67 -3.87 9.93
N VAL A 239 9.96 -3.12 10.78
CA VAL A 239 10.43 -2.71 12.12
C VAL A 239 10.93 -3.84 13.02
N CYS A 240 10.61 -5.09 12.71
CA CYS A 240 11.01 -6.28 13.47
C CYS A 240 11.76 -7.35 12.66
N ASP A 241 12.23 -7.06 11.42
CA ASP A 241 12.67 -8.11 10.50
C ASP A 241 14.12 -8.60 10.65
N GLU A 242 15.02 -7.81 11.23
CA GLU A 242 16.45 -8.19 11.23
C GLU A 242 16.86 -9.20 12.31
N ARG A 243 16.01 -9.56 13.27
CA ARG A 243 16.31 -10.59 14.31
C ARG A 243 15.12 -11.44 14.70
N GLY A 244 14.13 -11.64 13.82
CA GLY A 244 13.04 -12.59 14.03
C GLY A 244 12.58 -12.66 15.48
N VAL A 245 11.53 -11.94 15.82
CA VAL A 245 10.90 -12.02 17.14
C VAL A 245 11.40 -10.95 18.13
N LEU A 246 10.78 -9.78 18.08
CA LEU A 246 10.37 -9.24 19.37
C LEU A 246 9.27 -10.20 19.87
N GLY A 247 9.65 -11.21 20.63
CA GLY A 247 8.71 -12.04 21.36
C GLY A 247 7.85 -11.10 22.22
N HIS A 248 6.59 -11.46 22.43
CA HIS A 248 5.66 -10.69 23.27
C HIS A 248 6.26 -10.36 24.66
N ALA A 249 7.22 -11.15 25.13
CA ALA A 249 7.96 -10.96 26.38
C ALA A 249 9.07 -9.88 26.27
N ASP A 250 9.76 -9.79 25.12
CA ASP A 250 10.87 -8.84 24.94
C ASP A 250 10.34 -7.43 24.63
N ALA A 251 9.19 -7.33 23.97
CA ALA A 251 8.52 -6.07 23.69
C ALA A 251 8.00 -5.37 24.95
N LEU A 252 7.57 -6.14 25.95
CA LEU A 252 7.12 -5.62 27.25
C LEU A 252 8.28 -5.16 28.15
N SER A 253 9.52 -5.61 27.89
CA SER A 253 10.72 -5.24 28.65
C SER A 253 11.54 -4.12 28.03
N MET A 254 11.26 -3.71 26.79
CA MET A 254 11.99 -2.61 26.15
C MET A 254 11.51 -1.26 26.69
N ASP A 255 12.46 -0.53 27.28
CA ASP A 255 12.25 0.85 27.65
C ASP A 255 11.90 1.67 26.38
N GLY A 256 10.83 2.46 26.42
CA GLY A 256 10.33 3.24 25.28
C GLY A 256 11.41 4.06 24.59
N ALA A 257 12.40 4.59 25.36
CA ALA A 257 13.54 5.33 24.85
C ALA A 257 14.46 4.48 23.95
N LEU A 258 14.64 3.20 24.28
CA LEU A 258 15.49 2.28 23.49
C LEU A 258 14.81 1.90 22.17
N PHE A 259 13.48 1.71 22.20
CA PHE A 259 12.67 1.45 21.01
C PHE A 259 12.70 2.68 20.08
N THR A 260 12.45 3.88 20.61
CA THR A 260 12.46 5.13 19.85
C THR A 260 13.83 5.38 19.20
N SER A 261 14.94 5.19 19.94
CA SER A 261 16.29 5.39 19.40
C SER A 261 16.67 4.37 18.33
N GLN A 262 16.24 3.10 18.46
CA GLN A 262 16.51 2.06 17.48
C GLN A 262 15.61 2.17 16.23
N VAL A 263 14.37 2.59 16.39
CA VAL A 263 13.39 2.71 15.32
C VAL A 263 13.62 3.98 14.51
N LEU A 264 13.81 5.12 15.17
CA LEU A 264 14.07 6.40 14.49
C LEU A 264 15.46 6.45 13.85
N SER A 265 16.48 5.87 14.48
CA SER A 265 17.83 5.82 13.90
C SER A 265 17.95 4.91 12.67
N ARG A 266 17.08 3.90 12.54
CA ARG A 266 17.09 2.94 11.42
C ARG A 266 16.03 3.23 10.36
N GLY A 267 14.87 3.80 10.73
CA GLY A 267 13.73 4.02 9.86
C GLY A 267 13.72 5.35 9.10
N LEU A 268 14.40 6.37 9.61
CA LEU A 268 14.43 7.70 8.99
C LEU A 268 15.65 7.94 8.09
N GLY A 269 16.34 6.90 7.67
CA GLY A 269 17.42 6.95 6.67
C GLY A 269 16.96 7.29 5.25
N PHE A 270 15.76 7.78 5.04
CA PHE A 270 15.33 8.35 3.77
C PHE A 270 15.93 9.75 3.60
N ARG A 271 17.14 9.81 3.01
CA ARG A 271 17.57 11.03 2.32
C ARG A 271 16.69 11.17 1.08
N VAL A 272 15.91 12.24 1.07
CA VAL A 272 15.25 12.78 -0.14
C VAL A 272 16.29 13.11 -1.20
#